data_8fdab8af52b543bd8cb836c80caceda1
#
_entry.id   8fdab8af52b543bd8cb836c80caceda1
#
_cell.length_a   1.000
_cell.length_b   1.000
_cell.length_c   1.000
_cell.angle_alpha   90.00
_cell.angle_beta   90.00
_cell.angle_gamma   90.00
#
_symmetry.space_group_name_H-M   'P 1'
#
loop_
_entity.id
_entity.type
_entity.pdbx_description
1 polymer ?
#
loop_
_entity_poly.entity_id
_entity_poly.type
_entity_poly.pdbx_seq_one_letter_code
_entity_poly.pdbx_strand_id
1 'polypeptide(L)'
;MKSESELKLTGNSYYKGDIMNILQDFIKTGDWKGEKHVPVITCADTFKAGEVTDVTLSVGDAISHPNTAEHYIAWFKLFFVAEGSKNVVELGDVHFDSHGEANLFTEPKAVFSVKLPSSGKLVALSYCNLHGLWENVKEVTAE
;
A
#
# COMPACT_ATOMS: atom_id res chain seq x y z
N MET A 1 -17.63 31.59 -10.22
CA MET A 1 -17.02 30.47 -10.96
C MET A 1 -15.52 30.47 -10.63
N LYS A 2 -14.98 29.31 -10.25
CA LYS A 2 -13.57 29.23 -9.94
C LYS A 2 -12.71 29.33 -11.19
N SER A 3 -11.55 29.96 -11.10
CA SER A 3 -10.57 29.99 -12.19
C SER A 3 -9.96 28.61 -12.39
N GLU A 4 -9.32 28.39 -13.54
CA GLU A 4 -8.64 27.11 -13.81
C GLU A 4 -7.54 26.82 -12.76
N SER A 5 -6.87 27.86 -12.28
CA SER A 5 -5.85 27.72 -11.25
C SER A 5 -6.42 27.26 -9.92
N GLU A 6 -7.66 27.63 -9.62
CA GLU A 6 -8.35 27.19 -8.40
C GLU A 6 -8.87 25.77 -8.51
N LEU A 7 -9.03 25.27 -9.74
CA LEU A 7 -9.49 23.90 -9.99
C LEU A 7 -8.34 22.88 -9.99
N LYS A 8 -7.12 23.35 -9.98
CA LYS A 8 -5.95 22.46 -9.90
C LYS A 8 -5.83 21.93 -8.47
N LEU A 9 -5.82 20.63 -8.33
CA LEU A 9 -5.71 19.95 -7.04
C LEU A 9 -4.25 19.82 -6.62
N THR A 10 -3.57 18.82 -7.11
CA THR A 10 -2.17 18.56 -6.84
C THR A 10 -1.50 18.14 -8.14
N GLY A 11 -0.20 18.34 -8.22
CA GLY A 11 0.53 17.97 -9.42
C GLY A 11 -0.09 18.54 -10.68
N ASN A 12 -0.49 17.71 -11.59
CA ASN A 12 -1.08 18.08 -12.88
C ASN A 12 -2.59 17.86 -12.97
N SER A 13 -3.24 17.56 -11.84
CA SER A 13 -4.67 17.27 -11.84
C SER A 13 -5.50 18.54 -11.86
N TYR A 14 -6.52 18.56 -12.70
CA TYR A 14 -7.50 19.63 -12.80
C TYR A 14 -8.90 19.09 -12.59
N TYR A 15 -9.69 19.86 -11.88
CA TYR A 15 -11.11 19.56 -11.71
C TYR A 15 -11.94 20.53 -12.54
N LYS A 16 -12.34 20.09 -13.73
CA LYS A 16 -13.15 20.88 -14.67
C LYS A 16 -14.34 20.09 -15.22
N GLY A 17 -14.74 19.01 -14.55
CA GLY A 17 -15.72 18.08 -15.06
C GLY A 17 -15.16 17.09 -16.08
N ASP A 18 -13.87 17.14 -16.33
CA ASP A 18 -13.19 16.15 -17.17
C ASP A 18 -12.94 14.84 -16.41
N ILE A 19 -12.71 13.75 -17.17
CA ILE A 19 -12.31 12.48 -16.59
C ILE A 19 -10.87 12.62 -16.07
N MET A 20 -10.66 12.27 -14.81
CA MET A 20 -9.35 12.41 -14.17
C MET A 20 -9.12 11.36 -13.08
N ASN A 21 -7.87 11.05 -12.84
CA ASN A 21 -7.43 10.26 -11.70
C ASN A 21 -6.97 11.22 -10.61
N ILE A 22 -7.56 11.13 -9.41
CA ILE A 22 -7.16 11.99 -8.30
C ILE A 22 -6.43 11.24 -7.17
N LEU A 23 -6.70 9.96 -6.97
CA LEU A 23 -6.08 9.21 -5.87
C LEU A 23 -4.57 9.25 -5.92
N GLN A 24 -3.98 9.20 -7.10
CA GLN A 24 -2.53 9.26 -7.26
C GLN A 24 -1.90 10.54 -6.67
N ASP A 25 -2.67 11.62 -6.56
CA ASP A 25 -2.20 12.89 -5.99
C ASP A 25 -2.32 12.94 -4.48
N PHE A 26 -3.07 12.00 -3.88
CA PHE A 26 -3.37 11.97 -2.44
C PHE A 26 -2.82 10.74 -1.73
N ILE A 27 -2.47 9.69 -2.47
CA ILE A 27 -1.77 8.54 -1.88
C ILE A 27 -0.33 8.94 -1.61
N LYS A 28 0.09 8.79 -0.36
CA LYS A 28 1.42 9.20 0.09
C LYS A 28 2.39 8.03 0.01
N THR A 29 3.67 8.34 -0.05
CA THR A 29 4.75 7.35 0.00
C THR A 29 5.96 7.97 0.68
N GLY A 30 7.01 7.18 0.88
CA GLY A 30 8.26 7.63 1.47
C GLY A 30 9.17 6.46 1.77
N ASP A 31 10.29 6.75 2.41
CA ASP A 31 11.20 5.73 2.92
C ASP A 31 10.64 5.20 4.26
N TRP A 32 10.29 3.92 4.31
CA TRP A 32 9.75 3.30 5.51
C TRP A 32 10.67 3.41 6.74
N LYS A 33 11.96 3.60 6.51
CA LYS A 33 12.93 3.78 7.61
C LYS A 33 12.75 5.13 8.31
N GLY A 34 12.21 6.11 7.61
CA GLY A 34 11.96 7.45 8.14
C GLY A 34 10.49 7.83 8.25
N GLU A 35 9.58 6.98 7.79
CA GLU A 35 8.14 7.26 7.77
C GLU A 35 7.33 6.07 8.28
N LYS A 36 6.65 6.26 9.40
CA LYS A 36 5.94 5.21 10.14
C LYS A 36 4.67 4.68 9.48
N HIS A 37 4.18 5.31 8.39
CA HIS A 37 2.95 4.92 7.72
C HIS A 37 3.17 4.07 6.47
N VAL A 38 4.38 4.08 5.91
CA VAL A 38 4.69 3.39 4.66
C VAL A 38 4.70 1.89 4.88
N PRO A 39 3.94 1.10 4.11
CA PRO A 39 3.97 -0.35 4.25
C PRO A 39 5.31 -0.92 3.77
N VAL A 40 5.88 -1.80 4.57
CA VAL A 40 7.13 -2.51 4.24
C VAL A 40 6.75 -3.78 3.51
N ILE A 41 7.36 -4.01 2.35
CA ILE A 41 7.19 -5.24 1.57
C ILE A 41 8.43 -6.09 1.76
N THR A 42 8.29 -7.23 2.43
CA THR A 42 9.39 -8.15 2.69
C THR A 42 9.15 -9.45 1.94
N CYS A 43 10.01 -9.74 0.99
CA CYS A 43 10.05 -10.99 0.25
C CYS A 43 11.41 -11.15 -0.42
N ALA A 44 11.67 -12.32 -1.00
CA ALA A 44 12.86 -12.53 -1.81
C ALA A 44 12.82 -11.62 -3.05
N ASP A 45 13.97 -11.13 -3.48
CA ASP A 45 14.08 -10.30 -4.69
C ASP A 45 13.83 -11.10 -5.96
N THR A 46 14.19 -12.40 -5.93
CA THR A 46 13.98 -13.35 -7.00
C THR A 46 13.09 -14.51 -6.55
N PHE A 47 12.32 -15.05 -7.47
CA PHE A 47 11.42 -16.16 -7.22
C PHE A 47 11.28 -17.02 -8.48
N LYS A 48 10.73 -18.21 -8.34
CA LYS A 48 10.41 -19.07 -9.50
C LYS A 48 8.96 -18.87 -9.91
N ALA A 49 8.75 -18.52 -11.18
CA ALA A 49 7.41 -18.28 -11.71
C ALA A 49 6.50 -19.49 -11.48
N GLY A 50 5.30 -19.23 -10.99
CA GLY A 50 4.31 -20.27 -10.74
C GLY A 50 4.51 -21.08 -9.46
N GLU A 51 5.59 -20.85 -8.71
CA GLU A 51 5.80 -21.46 -7.40
C GLU A 51 5.35 -20.53 -6.28
N VAL A 52 5.00 -21.09 -5.13
CA VAL A 52 4.57 -20.31 -3.98
C VAL A 52 5.75 -19.49 -3.44
N THR A 53 5.52 -18.20 -3.23
CA THR A 53 6.43 -17.31 -2.51
C THR A 53 5.64 -16.51 -1.49
N ASP A 54 6.24 -16.24 -0.34
CA ASP A 54 5.59 -15.48 0.74
C ASP A 54 6.00 -14.01 0.66
N VAL A 55 4.99 -13.15 0.77
CA VAL A 55 5.16 -11.70 0.83
C VAL A 55 4.60 -11.23 2.16
N THR A 56 5.45 -10.61 2.98
CA THR A 56 5.06 -10.03 4.25
C THR A 56 4.87 -8.53 4.08
N LEU A 57 3.72 -8.02 4.54
CA LEU A 57 3.49 -6.59 4.67
C LEU A 57 3.47 -6.23 6.15
N SER A 58 4.10 -5.11 6.49
CA SER A 58 4.13 -4.60 7.85
C SER A 58 4.22 -3.07 7.84
N VAL A 59 3.82 -2.46 8.95
CA VAL A 59 3.99 -1.02 9.19
C VAL A 59 4.60 -0.84 10.57
N GLY A 60 5.52 0.10 10.69
CA GLY A 60 6.14 0.42 11.97
C GLY A 60 7.40 -0.37 12.29
N ASP A 61 8.06 -0.91 11.26
CA ASP A 61 9.28 -1.72 11.44
C ASP A 61 10.43 -0.92 12.04
N ALA A 62 10.66 0.31 11.57
CA ALA A 62 11.72 1.18 12.05
C ALA A 62 11.20 2.19 13.08
N ILE A 63 10.05 2.80 12.79
CA ILE A 63 9.38 3.76 13.67
C ILE A 63 7.97 3.23 13.93
N SER A 64 7.67 2.88 15.18
CA SER A 64 6.38 2.30 15.54
C SER A 64 5.22 3.21 15.18
N HIS A 65 4.19 2.64 14.57
CA HIS A 65 2.92 3.33 14.36
C HIS A 65 2.03 3.15 15.60
N PRO A 66 1.29 4.17 16.02
CA PRO A 66 0.29 4.01 17.08
C PRO A 66 -0.73 2.91 16.76
N ASN A 67 -1.17 2.21 17.79
CA ASN A 67 -2.25 1.23 17.68
C ASN A 67 -3.19 1.45 18.87
N THR A 68 -4.06 2.42 18.73
CA THR A 68 -5.03 2.84 19.73
C THR A 68 -6.40 2.96 19.07
N ALA A 69 -7.46 3.06 19.88
CA ALA A 69 -8.82 3.25 19.34
C ALA A 69 -8.94 4.52 18.48
N GLU A 70 -8.12 5.53 18.76
CA GLU A 70 -8.16 6.82 18.05
C GLU A 70 -7.24 6.86 16.82
N HIS A 71 -6.17 6.06 16.83
CA HIS A 71 -5.14 6.13 15.79
C HIS A 71 -4.53 4.75 15.52
N TYR A 72 -4.79 4.20 14.33
CA TYR A 72 -4.39 2.85 13.98
C TYR A 72 -4.28 2.66 12.47
N ILE A 73 -3.60 1.60 12.07
CA ILE A 73 -3.64 1.08 10.70
C ILE A 73 -4.83 0.15 10.57
N ALA A 74 -5.74 0.46 9.66
CA ALA A 74 -6.99 -0.28 9.50
C ALA A 74 -6.86 -1.51 8.63
N TRP A 75 -6.05 -1.44 7.56
CA TRP A 75 -5.93 -2.55 6.61
C TRP A 75 -4.69 -2.41 5.71
N PHE A 76 -4.32 -3.54 5.11
CA PHE A 76 -3.39 -3.61 3.99
C PHE A 76 -4.07 -4.18 2.77
N LYS A 77 -3.62 -3.75 1.59
CA LYS A 77 -3.91 -4.38 0.31
C LYS A 77 -2.61 -4.64 -0.43
N LEU A 78 -2.52 -5.80 -1.07
CA LEU A 78 -1.37 -6.19 -1.88
C LEU A 78 -1.82 -6.40 -3.31
N PHE A 79 -1.08 -5.80 -4.24
CA PHE A 79 -1.32 -5.88 -5.68
C PHE A 79 -0.07 -6.33 -6.40
N PHE A 80 -0.27 -6.81 -7.62
CA PHE A 80 0.83 -7.15 -8.54
C PHE A 80 0.57 -6.53 -9.91
N VAL A 81 1.62 -5.93 -10.47
CA VAL A 81 1.64 -5.45 -11.84
C VAL A 81 2.69 -6.26 -12.58
N ALA A 82 2.27 -7.19 -13.43
CA ALA A 82 3.17 -8.01 -14.20
C ALA A 82 3.95 -7.16 -15.22
N GLU A 83 5.19 -7.55 -15.51
CA GLU A 83 6.01 -6.89 -16.52
C GLU A 83 5.25 -6.83 -17.86
N GLY A 84 5.18 -5.65 -18.44
CA GLY A 84 4.46 -5.41 -19.69
C GLY A 84 2.94 -5.31 -19.57
N SER A 85 2.37 -5.56 -18.38
CA SER A 85 0.93 -5.41 -18.14
C SER A 85 0.56 -3.97 -17.86
N LYS A 86 -0.67 -3.62 -18.21
CA LYS A 86 -1.29 -2.32 -17.86
C LYS A 86 -2.31 -2.46 -16.74
N ASN A 87 -2.48 -3.67 -16.21
CA ASN A 87 -3.48 -3.95 -15.17
C ASN A 87 -2.81 -4.15 -13.82
N VAL A 88 -3.41 -3.56 -12.80
CA VAL A 88 -3.07 -3.81 -11.40
C VAL A 88 -4.02 -4.90 -10.90
N VAL A 89 -3.47 -6.03 -10.45
CA VAL A 89 -4.27 -7.15 -9.99
C VAL A 89 -4.13 -7.28 -8.48
N GLU A 90 -5.26 -7.36 -7.77
CA GLU A 90 -5.25 -7.54 -6.33
C GLU A 90 -4.90 -8.98 -5.96
N LEU A 91 -3.90 -9.13 -5.09
CA LEU A 91 -3.50 -10.43 -4.55
C LEU A 91 -4.22 -10.75 -3.24
N GLY A 92 -4.61 -9.72 -2.49
CA GLY A 92 -5.35 -9.91 -1.26
C GLY A 92 -5.42 -8.67 -0.41
N ASP A 93 -6.23 -8.75 0.65
CA ASP A 93 -6.32 -7.71 1.67
C ASP A 93 -6.41 -8.35 3.06
N VAL A 94 -6.12 -7.54 4.08
CA VAL A 94 -6.30 -7.95 5.47
C VAL A 94 -6.71 -6.73 6.29
N HIS A 95 -7.71 -6.92 7.15
CA HIS A 95 -8.19 -5.89 8.06
C HIS A 95 -7.71 -6.16 9.48
N PHE A 96 -7.35 -5.10 10.20
CA PHE A 96 -6.92 -5.16 11.59
C PHE A 96 -8.04 -4.56 12.43
N ASP A 97 -8.71 -5.38 13.22
CA ASP A 97 -9.98 -5.01 13.82
C ASP A 97 -9.89 -4.65 15.30
N SER A 98 -8.80 -5.00 15.98
CA SER A 98 -8.64 -4.74 17.42
C SER A 98 -7.55 -3.71 17.69
N HIS A 99 -7.92 -2.62 18.35
CA HIS A 99 -7.02 -1.49 18.59
C HIS A 99 -7.08 -1.02 20.05
N GLY A 100 -7.10 -1.99 21.00
CA GLY A 100 -7.15 -1.73 22.44
C GLY A 100 -8.48 -2.10 23.09
N GLU A 101 -9.51 -2.43 22.32
CA GLU A 101 -10.78 -2.91 22.85
C GLU A 101 -10.53 -4.19 23.65
N ALA A 102 -11.06 -4.25 24.89
CA ALA A 102 -10.85 -5.37 25.80
C ALA A 102 -9.35 -5.73 25.99
N ASN A 103 -8.47 -4.76 25.85
CA ASN A 103 -7.00 -4.93 25.90
C ASN A 103 -6.44 -5.88 24.82
N LEU A 104 -7.14 -6.00 23.70
CA LEU A 104 -6.70 -6.77 22.55
C LEU A 104 -6.16 -5.84 21.46
N PHE A 105 -5.14 -6.31 20.74
CA PHE A 105 -4.51 -5.55 19.67
C PHE A 105 -4.20 -6.45 18.50
N THR A 106 -4.60 -6.04 17.32
CA THR A 106 -4.14 -6.68 16.07
C THR A 106 -3.00 -5.82 15.52
N GLU A 107 -1.81 -6.39 15.49
CA GLU A 107 -0.65 -5.67 14.97
C GLU A 107 -0.67 -5.60 13.44
N PRO A 108 -0.21 -4.48 12.84
CA PRO A 108 -0.23 -4.31 11.39
C PRO A 108 0.88 -5.11 10.70
N LYS A 109 0.65 -6.40 10.57
CA LYS A 109 1.54 -7.33 9.88
C LYS A 109 0.73 -8.48 9.30
N ALA A 110 1.00 -8.84 8.05
CA ALA A 110 0.30 -9.92 7.37
C ALA A 110 1.23 -10.62 6.37
N VAL A 111 1.01 -11.92 6.18
CA VAL A 111 1.76 -12.72 5.20
C VAL A 111 0.78 -13.19 4.13
N PHE A 112 1.17 -13.00 2.86
CA PHE A 112 0.43 -13.46 1.70
C PHE A 112 1.27 -14.52 0.99
N SER A 113 0.73 -15.73 0.83
CA SER A 113 1.35 -16.77 0.02
C SER A 113 0.80 -16.67 -1.39
N VAL A 114 1.65 -16.37 -2.36
CA VAL A 114 1.25 -16.05 -3.72
C VAL A 114 2.04 -16.86 -4.75
N LYS A 115 1.47 -16.98 -5.94
CA LYS A 115 2.17 -17.49 -7.13
C LYS A 115 2.17 -16.38 -8.17
N LEU A 116 3.35 -15.96 -8.59
CA LEU A 116 3.50 -14.88 -9.56
C LEU A 116 3.94 -15.45 -10.91
N PRO A 117 3.37 -14.97 -12.03
CA PRO A 117 3.63 -15.56 -13.35
C PRO A 117 4.90 -15.06 -14.03
N SER A 118 5.43 -13.94 -13.58
CA SER A 118 6.53 -13.23 -14.25
C SER A 118 7.18 -12.24 -13.31
N SER A 119 8.27 -11.64 -13.73
CA SER A 119 8.81 -10.43 -13.11
C SER A 119 7.75 -9.34 -13.11
N GLY A 120 7.86 -8.40 -12.19
CA GLY A 120 6.92 -7.30 -12.08
C GLY A 120 7.13 -6.48 -10.83
N LYS A 121 6.06 -5.82 -10.39
CA LYS A 121 6.07 -4.96 -9.20
C LYS A 121 5.00 -5.40 -8.22
N LEU A 122 5.39 -5.61 -6.98
CA LEU A 122 4.46 -5.72 -5.87
C LEU A 122 4.15 -4.31 -5.40
N VAL A 123 2.88 -4.02 -5.23
CA VAL A 123 2.40 -2.72 -4.76
C VAL A 123 1.59 -2.96 -3.49
N ALA A 124 1.96 -2.26 -2.42
CA ALA A 124 1.26 -2.35 -1.14
C ALA A 124 0.60 -1.03 -0.80
N LEU A 125 -0.63 -1.10 -0.31
CA LEU A 125 -1.32 0.03 0.30
C LEU A 125 -1.54 -0.25 1.77
N SER A 126 -1.38 0.79 2.60
CA SER A 126 -1.83 0.81 3.99
C SER A 126 -2.81 1.96 4.18
N TYR A 127 -3.75 1.77 5.10
CA TYR A 127 -4.71 2.81 5.45
C TYR A 127 -4.64 3.13 6.94
N CYS A 128 -4.24 4.36 7.24
CA CYS A 128 -4.30 4.94 8.58
C CYS A 128 -5.59 5.73 8.70
N ASN A 129 -6.36 5.49 9.78
CA ASN A 129 -7.65 6.17 9.97
C ASN A 129 -7.54 7.70 10.07
N LEU A 130 -6.38 8.23 10.48
CA LEU A 130 -6.16 9.68 10.57
C LEU A 130 -5.37 10.26 9.40
N HIS A 131 -4.43 9.49 8.83
CA HIS A 131 -3.47 10.03 7.86
C HIS A 131 -3.63 9.46 6.45
N GLY A 132 -4.64 8.62 6.21
CA GLY A 132 -5.05 8.20 4.87
C GLY A 132 -4.22 7.07 4.28
N LEU A 133 -4.15 7.07 2.97
CA LEU A 133 -3.54 6.00 2.17
C LEU A 133 -2.05 6.23 1.95
N TRP A 134 -1.28 5.14 2.10
CA TRP A 134 0.16 5.13 1.89
C TRP A 134 0.53 3.95 1.01
N GLU A 135 1.47 4.17 0.11
CA GLU A 135 1.87 3.21 -0.91
C GLU A 135 3.36 2.90 -0.83
N ASN A 136 3.71 1.67 -1.11
CA ASN A 136 5.09 1.26 -1.38
C ASN A 136 5.13 0.27 -2.54
N VAL A 137 6.25 0.22 -3.25
CA VAL A 137 6.44 -0.64 -4.41
C VAL A 137 7.76 -1.39 -4.26
N LYS A 138 7.76 -2.68 -4.61
CA LYS A 138 8.97 -3.49 -4.69
C LYS A 138 9.02 -4.22 -6.02
N GLU A 139 10.12 -4.04 -6.75
CA GLU A 139 10.38 -4.82 -7.96
C GLU A 139 10.83 -6.22 -7.59
N VAL A 140 10.31 -7.22 -8.29
CA VAL A 140 10.65 -8.64 -8.12
C VAL A 140 10.94 -9.28 -9.47
N THR A 141 11.88 -10.21 -9.46
CA THR A 141 12.37 -10.82 -10.68
C THR A 141 12.11 -12.32 -10.68
N ALA A 142 11.50 -12.81 -11.78
CA ALA A 142 11.33 -14.24 -12.00
C ALA A 142 12.63 -14.84 -12.55
N GLU A 143 13.02 -15.97 -11.99
CA GLU A 143 14.15 -16.76 -12.46
C GLU A 143 13.73 -17.70 -13.61
#